data_e8979e86bf2af6cff65ef01925941d3e
#
_entry.id   e8979e86bf2af6cff65ef01925941d3e
#
_cell.length_a   1.000
_cell.length_b   1.000
_cell.length_c   1.000
_cell.angle_alpha   90.00
_cell.angle_beta   90.00
_cell.angle_gamma   90.00
#
_symmetry.space_group_name_H-M   'P 1'
#
loop_
_entity.id
_entity.type
_entity.pdbx_description
1 polymer ?
#
loop_
_entity_poly.entity_id
_entity_poly.type
_entity_poly.pdbx_seq_one_letter_code
_entity_poly.pdbx_strand_id
1 'polypeptide(L)'
;MGDHEFADALLRKADELMERVDDPACLYYKKTSVTANASIALARFSQTDDLYLLIHHGPTEEALRGPVLEACSYPEVLVAKARSHTGTDLELILYDGAGPGGFEIGLTRLEGGANYIIKETGESFTADENGCVKLTVHISGRTPVTIVREGAGV
;
A
#
# COMPACT_ATOMS: atom_id res chain seq x y z
N MET A 1 -14.67 27.42 -2.85
CA MET A 1 -14.82 26.82 -1.52
C MET A 1 -15.83 25.70 -1.66
N GLY A 2 -15.42 24.47 -1.50
CA GLY A 2 -16.34 23.34 -1.46
C GLY A 2 -17.13 23.36 -0.17
N ASP A 3 -18.40 23.03 -0.24
CA ASP A 3 -19.24 22.87 0.94
C ASP A 3 -18.94 21.50 1.58
N HIS A 4 -17.90 21.48 2.42
CA HIS A 4 -17.44 20.27 3.10
C HIS A 4 -18.51 19.67 4.00
N GLU A 5 -19.37 20.52 4.65
CA GLU A 5 -20.47 20.05 5.48
C GLU A 5 -21.52 19.29 4.66
N PHE A 6 -21.82 19.77 3.46
CA PHE A 6 -22.76 19.09 2.56
C PHE A 6 -22.18 17.76 2.06
N ALA A 7 -20.90 17.74 1.67
CA ALA A 7 -20.23 16.50 1.26
C ALA A 7 -20.21 15.45 2.38
N ASP A 8 -19.90 15.86 3.60
CA ASP A 8 -19.91 14.99 4.78
C ASP A 8 -21.31 14.46 5.10
N ALA A 9 -22.35 15.30 4.95
CA ALA A 9 -23.71 14.89 5.14
C ALA A 9 -24.15 13.85 4.10
N LEU A 10 -23.77 14.01 2.84
CA LEU A 10 -24.03 13.04 1.78
C LEU A 10 -23.33 11.71 2.01
N LEU A 11 -22.07 11.73 2.43
CA LEU A 11 -21.31 10.52 2.70
C LEU A 11 -21.89 9.76 3.91
N ARG A 12 -22.25 10.46 5.00
CA ARG A 12 -22.95 9.83 6.14
C ARG A 12 -24.26 9.20 5.69
N LYS A 13 -25.03 9.91 4.85
CA LYS A 13 -26.31 9.38 4.35
C LYS A 13 -26.12 8.16 3.45
N ALA A 14 -25.06 8.14 2.65
CA ALA A 14 -24.69 6.96 1.85
C ALA A 14 -24.34 5.76 2.75
N ASP A 15 -23.58 5.98 3.82
CA ASP A 15 -23.23 4.92 4.78
C ASP A 15 -24.45 4.35 5.52
N GLU A 16 -25.47 5.20 5.83
CA GLU A 16 -26.71 4.78 6.45
C GLU A 16 -27.63 3.94 5.52
N LEU A 17 -27.63 4.28 4.24
CA LEU A 17 -28.57 3.70 3.27
C LEU A 17 -28.00 2.51 2.48
N MET A 18 -26.68 2.37 2.45
CA MET A 18 -26.01 1.36 1.65
C MET A 18 -25.34 0.31 2.53
N GLU A 19 -25.59 -0.96 2.20
CA GLU A 19 -24.90 -2.07 2.84
C GLU A 19 -23.44 -2.09 2.41
N ARG A 20 -22.54 -1.75 3.32
CA ARG A 20 -21.12 -1.76 3.10
C ARG A 20 -20.55 -3.18 3.16
N VAL A 21 -19.55 -3.49 2.34
CA VAL A 21 -18.74 -4.69 2.52
C VAL A 21 -17.80 -4.45 3.69
N ASP A 22 -17.85 -5.31 4.68
CA ASP A 22 -17.04 -5.21 5.90
C ASP A 22 -15.63 -5.74 5.66
N ASP A 23 -14.91 -5.02 4.81
CA ASP A 23 -13.50 -5.26 4.50
C ASP A 23 -12.75 -3.92 4.59
N PRO A 24 -11.81 -3.74 5.54
CA PRO A 24 -11.09 -2.49 5.72
C PRO A 24 -10.24 -2.10 4.49
N ALA A 25 -9.91 -3.04 3.61
CA ALA A 25 -9.19 -2.78 2.36
C ALA A 25 -10.11 -2.39 1.20
N CYS A 26 -11.44 -2.45 1.38
CA CYS A 26 -12.40 -2.29 0.30
C CYS A 26 -13.47 -1.24 0.63
N LEU A 27 -13.48 -0.12 -0.10
CA LEU A 27 -14.56 0.86 -0.08
C LEU A 27 -15.65 0.47 -1.09
N TYR A 28 -16.33 -0.62 -0.82
CA TYR A 28 -17.34 -1.18 -1.69
C TYR A 28 -18.70 -1.28 -1.00
N TYR A 29 -19.75 -0.85 -1.67
CA TYR A 29 -21.13 -0.99 -1.21
C TYR A 29 -21.84 -2.06 -2.04
N LYS A 30 -22.44 -3.04 -1.37
CA LYS A 30 -23.25 -4.06 -2.01
C LYS A 30 -24.46 -3.42 -2.71
N LYS A 31 -24.95 -4.06 -3.77
CA LYS A 31 -26.13 -3.63 -4.51
C LYS A 31 -26.03 -2.26 -5.20
N THR A 32 -24.85 -1.69 -5.29
CA THR A 32 -24.62 -0.48 -6.09
C THR A 32 -23.90 -0.80 -7.40
N SER A 33 -24.03 0.08 -8.37
CA SER A 33 -23.27 -0.04 -9.62
C SER A 33 -21.77 0.22 -9.39
N VAL A 34 -20.94 -0.32 -10.26
CA VAL A 34 -19.49 -0.06 -10.26
C VAL A 34 -19.20 1.45 -10.34
N THR A 35 -19.97 2.17 -11.17
CA THR A 35 -19.83 3.63 -11.32
C THR A 35 -20.17 4.37 -10.03
N ALA A 36 -21.25 3.97 -9.34
CA ALA A 36 -21.61 4.60 -8.06
C ALA A 36 -20.56 4.33 -6.98
N ASN A 37 -20.03 3.10 -6.90
CA ASN A 37 -18.93 2.78 -5.99
C ASN A 37 -17.67 3.59 -6.29
N ALA A 38 -17.30 3.73 -7.55
CA ALA A 38 -16.16 4.55 -7.95
C ALA A 38 -16.34 6.02 -7.57
N SER A 39 -17.55 6.57 -7.76
CA SER A 39 -17.87 7.96 -7.39
C SER A 39 -17.81 8.18 -5.87
N ILE A 40 -18.33 7.23 -5.08
CA ILE A 40 -18.28 7.29 -3.62
C ILE A 40 -16.82 7.17 -3.13
N ALA A 41 -16.05 6.26 -3.70
CA ALA A 41 -14.63 6.12 -3.37
C ALA A 41 -13.86 7.41 -3.70
N LEU A 42 -14.09 7.98 -4.88
CA LEU A 42 -13.46 9.25 -5.28
C LEU A 42 -13.85 10.39 -4.35
N ALA A 43 -15.12 10.52 -3.96
CA ALA A 43 -15.58 11.54 -3.01
C ALA A 43 -14.90 11.39 -1.64
N ARG A 44 -14.67 10.15 -1.17
CA ARG A 44 -13.96 9.89 0.09
C ARG A 44 -12.48 10.22 0.00
N PHE A 45 -11.83 9.89 -1.11
CA PHE A 45 -10.42 10.23 -1.32
C PHE A 45 -10.20 11.74 -1.49
N SER A 46 -11.17 12.46 -2.04
CA SER A 46 -11.08 13.92 -2.20
C SER A 46 -11.34 14.71 -0.90
N GLN A 47 -11.77 14.05 0.18
CA GLN A 47 -11.87 14.68 1.50
C GLN A 47 -10.51 14.95 2.15
N THR A 48 -9.49 14.17 1.76
CA THR A 48 -8.10 14.54 2.02
C THR A 48 -7.61 15.23 0.75
N ASP A 49 -7.03 16.39 0.82
CA ASP A 49 -6.48 17.09 -0.36
C ASP A 49 -5.42 16.26 -1.11
N ASP A 50 -5.07 15.09 -0.60
CA ASP A 50 -4.02 14.19 -1.08
C ASP A 50 -4.19 13.79 -2.55
N LEU A 51 -5.41 13.44 -2.98
CA LEU A 51 -5.64 13.07 -4.39
C LEU A 51 -5.53 14.28 -5.31
N TYR A 52 -6.07 15.43 -4.89
CA TYR A 52 -5.97 16.68 -5.64
C TYR A 52 -4.49 17.09 -5.76
N LEU A 53 -3.76 17.08 -4.66
CA LEU A 53 -2.34 17.41 -4.63
C LEU A 53 -1.52 16.45 -5.50
N LEU A 54 -1.80 15.14 -5.42
CA LEU A 54 -1.12 14.14 -6.23
C LEU A 54 -1.34 14.35 -7.74
N ILE A 55 -2.58 14.68 -8.15
CA ILE A 55 -2.92 14.88 -9.58
C ILE A 55 -2.31 16.18 -10.11
N HIS A 56 -2.33 17.26 -9.34
CA HIS A 56 -1.93 18.59 -9.81
C HIS A 56 -0.47 18.94 -9.54
N HIS A 57 0.13 18.36 -8.51
CA HIS A 57 1.51 18.67 -8.08
C HIS A 57 2.43 17.44 -8.14
N GLY A 58 1.88 16.26 -8.46
CA GLY A 58 2.62 15.01 -8.39
C GLY A 58 2.84 14.53 -6.94
N PRO A 59 3.53 13.40 -6.77
CA PRO A 59 3.85 12.88 -5.45
C PRO A 59 4.82 13.83 -4.72
N THR A 60 4.63 14.00 -3.42
CA THR A 60 5.57 14.76 -2.59
C THR A 60 6.95 14.09 -2.57
N GLU A 61 8.01 14.87 -2.30
CA GLU A 61 9.35 14.28 -2.14
C GLU A 61 9.37 13.20 -1.04
N GLU A 62 8.58 13.37 0.02
CA GLU A 62 8.47 12.38 1.10
C GLU A 62 7.81 11.09 0.62
N ALA A 63 6.77 11.16 -0.21
CA ALA A 63 6.16 9.98 -0.83
C ALA A 63 7.11 9.25 -1.80
N LEU A 64 8.11 9.96 -2.33
CA LEU A 64 9.14 9.39 -3.18
C LEU A 64 10.38 8.91 -2.40
N ARG A 65 10.45 9.24 -1.10
CA ARG A 65 11.50 8.75 -0.20
C ARG A 65 11.10 7.38 0.35
N GLY A 66 12.10 6.60 0.64
CA GLY A 66 11.95 5.30 1.27
C GLY A 66 11.99 4.13 0.30
N PRO A 67 11.96 2.94 0.87
CA PRO A 67 12.07 1.70 0.13
C PRO A 67 10.94 1.53 -0.89
N VAL A 68 11.27 0.93 -2.03
CA VAL A 68 10.35 0.66 -3.14
C VAL A 68 10.49 -0.79 -3.56
N LEU A 69 9.35 -1.43 -3.83
CA LEU A 69 9.33 -2.69 -4.55
C LEU A 69 9.59 -2.41 -6.03
N GLU A 70 10.79 -2.73 -6.50
CA GLU A 70 11.24 -2.47 -7.87
C GLU A 70 10.88 -3.60 -8.81
N ALA A 71 11.00 -4.84 -8.36
CA ALA A 71 10.79 -6.01 -9.18
C ALA A 71 10.05 -7.12 -8.44
N CYS A 72 9.15 -7.78 -9.16
CA CYS A 72 8.54 -9.05 -8.78
C CYS A 72 8.15 -9.83 -10.03
N SER A 73 8.02 -11.15 -9.91
CA SER A 73 7.62 -12.02 -11.03
C SER A 73 6.13 -11.84 -11.32
N TYR A 74 5.75 -11.03 -12.28
CA TYR A 74 4.38 -10.93 -12.76
C TYR A 74 4.16 -11.93 -13.92
N PRO A 75 3.04 -12.67 -13.97
CA PRO A 75 1.85 -12.60 -13.10
C PRO A 75 1.88 -13.53 -11.87
N GLU A 76 2.98 -14.20 -11.57
CA GLU A 76 3.10 -15.14 -10.45
C GLU A 76 2.94 -14.44 -9.09
N VAL A 77 3.39 -13.19 -9.00
CA VAL A 77 3.21 -12.31 -7.84
C VAL A 77 2.34 -11.11 -8.22
N LEU A 78 1.25 -10.93 -7.51
CA LEU A 78 0.36 -9.78 -7.65
C LEU A 78 0.56 -8.84 -6.46
N VAL A 79 0.72 -7.56 -6.73
CA VAL A 79 0.96 -6.53 -5.70
C VAL A 79 -0.32 -5.74 -5.47
N ALA A 80 -0.92 -5.89 -4.29
CA ALA A 80 -2.09 -5.12 -3.89
C ALA A 80 -1.73 -3.84 -3.13
N LYS A 81 -0.58 -3.84 -2.45
CA LYS A 81 -0.06 -2.69 -1.72
C LYS A 81 1.46 -2.68 -1.73
N ALA A 82 2.05 -1.51 -1.95
CA ALA A 82 3.45 -1.23 -1.72
C ALA A 82 3.56 0.22 -1.24
N ARG A 83 3.79 0.44 0.05
CA ARG A 83 3.78 1.78 0.65
C ARG A 83 4.83 1.89 1.76
N SER A 84 5.61 2.96 1.71
CA SER A 84 6.39 3.44 2.85
C SER A 84 5.58 4.50 3.61
N HIS A 85 5.62 4.47 4.93
CA HIS A 85 4.94 5.44 5.80
C HIS A 85 5.92 6.44 6.42
N THR A 86 7.13 5.98 6.72
CA THR A 86 8.14 6.75 7.46
C THR A 86 9.35 7.11 6.61
N GLY A 87 9.43 6.61 5.38
CA GLY A 87 10.61 6.73 4.53
C GLY A 87 11.71 5.70 4.85
N THR A 88 11.54 4.89 5.88
CA THR A 88 12.49 3.84 6.30
C THR A 88 11.84 2.47 6.42
N ASP A 89 10.55 2.39 6.17
CA ASP A 89 9.73 1.18 6.19
C ASP A 89 9.15 0.89 4.80
N LEU A 90 8.70 -0.34 4.59
CA LEU A 90 7.90 -0.71 3.41
C LEU A 90 6.87 -1.75 3.80
N GLU A 91 5.60 -1.43 3.59
CA GLU A 91 4.49 -2.34 3.78
C GLU A 91 4.02 -2.86 2.43
N LEU A 92 4.09 -4.17 2.25
CA LEU A 92 3.61 -4.87 1.07
C LEU A 92 2.39 -5.74 1.40
N ILE A 93 1.47 -5.86 0.46
CA ILE A 93 0.46 -6.91 0.43
C ILE A 93 0.59 -7.59 -0.92
N LEU A 94 0.98 -8.85 -0.88
CA LEU A 94 1.25 -9.68 -2.04
C LEU A 94 0.23 -10.83 -2.13
N TYR A 95 -0.06 -11.27 -3.35
CA TYR A 95 -0.88 -12.43 -3.63
C TYR A 95 -0.15 -13.36 -4.60
N ASP A 96 -0.38 -14.64 -4.44
CA ASP A 96 0.09 -15.69 -5.34
C ASP A 96 -0.81 -15.78 -6.58
N GLY A 97 -0.34 -15.30 -7.72
CA GLY A 97 -1.06 -15.40 -8.99
C GLY A 97 -0.97 -16.77 -9.65
N ALA A 98 0.05 -17.57 -9.31
CA ALA A 98 0.29 -18.90 -9.86
C ALA A 98 0.20 -20.04 -8.82
N GLY A 99 -0.29 -19.73 -7.61
CA GLY A 99 -0.35 -20.63 -6.46
C GLY A 99 0.77 -20.40 -5.44
N PRO A 100 0.62 -20.97 -4.22
CA PRO A 100 1.55 -20.74 -3.12
C PRO A 100 2.98 -21.17 -3.45
N GLY A 101 3.97 -20.35 -3.05
CA GLY A 101 5.38 -20.66 -3.29
C GLY A 101 6.34 -19.61 -2.79
N GLY A 102 7.63 -19.86 -2.98
CA GLY A 102 8.70 -18.88 -2.76
C GLY A 102 8.95 -18.08 -4.03
N PHE A 103 8.90 -16.76 -3.92
CA PHE A 103 9.09 -15.85 -5.05
C PHE A 103 10.16 -14.80 -4.74
N GLU A 104 11.00 -14.51 -5.72
CA GLU A 104 11.97 -13.44 -5.60
C GLU A 104 11.29 -12.08 -5.79
N ILE A 105 11.59 -11.14 -4.89
CA ILE A 105 11.23 -9.74 -4.99
C ILE A 105 12.49 -8.88 -4.90
N GLY A 106 12.55 -7.79 -5.67
CA GLY A 106 13.62 -6.80 -5.64
C GLY A 106 13.16 -5.53 -4.95
N LEU A 107 13.95 -5.05 -4.01
CA LEU A 107 13.72 -3.79 -3.32
C LEU A 107 14.85 -2.81 -3.64
N THR A 108 14.50 -1.52 -3.70
CA THR A 108 15.45 -0.42 -3.89
C THR A 108 15.15 0.74 -2.94
N ARG A 109 16.03 1.74 -2.93
CA ARG A 109 15.95 2.92 -2.07
C ARG A 109 15.98 2.60 -0.58
N LEU A 110 16.55 1.46 -0.22
CA LEU A 110 16.97 1.18 1.13
C LEU A 110 18.19 2.04 1.46
N GLU A 111 18.49 2.22 2.73
CA GLU A 111 19.75 2.84 3.12
C GLU A 111 20.89 1.83 2.92
N GLY A 112 21.90 2.22 2.11
CA GLY A 112 23.01 1.33 1.77
C GLY A 112 23.78 0.86 3.00
N GLY A 113 24.01 -0.45 3.08
CA GLY A 113 24.68 -1.10 4.20
C GLY A 113 23.87 -1.21 5.49
N ALA A 114 22.61 -0.73 5.52
CA ALA A 114 21.78 -0.82 6.70
C ALA A 114 21.09 -2.20 6.81
N ASN A 115 20.81 -2.62 8.05
CA ASN A 115 20.07 -3.82 8.34
C ASN A 115 18.57 -3.55 8.41
N TYR A 116 17.82 -4.50 7.90
CA TYR A 116 16.35 -4.51 7.88
C TYR A 116 15.82 -5.84 8.38
N ILE A 117 14.59 -5.82 8.87
CA ILE A 117 13.88 -7.03 9.32
C ILE A 117 12.50 -7.10 8.66
N ILE A 118 12.10 -8.31 8.29
CA ILE A 118 10.74 -8.65 7.90
C ILE A 118 9.96 -8.98 9.16
N LYS A 119 9.01 -8.16 9.57
CA LYS A 119 8.31 -8.29 10.85
C LYS A 119 7.58 -9.62 11.01
N GLU A 120 6.97 -10.11 9.95
CA GLU A 120 6.15 -11.31 9.96
C GLU A 120 6.97 -12.60 10.17
N THR A 121 8.19 -12.63 9.67
CA THR A 121 9.08 -13.83 9.77
C THR A 121 10.20 -13.65 10.78
N GLY A 122 10.56 -12.43 11.14
CA GLY A 122 11.74 -12.11 11.94
C GLY A 122 13.06 -12.26 11.17
N GLU A 123 13.01 -12.46 9.87
CA GLU A 123 14.17 -12.60 9.02
C GLU A 123 14.84 -11.25 8.78
N SER A 124 16.16 -11.18 9.03
CA SER A 124 16.95 -9.96 8.81
C SER A 124 17.77 -10.07 7.53
N PHE A 125 17.97 -8.93 6.90
CA PHE A 125 18.82 -8.82 5.72
C PHE A 125 19.55 -7.46 5.71
N THR A 126 20.61 -7.37 4.92
CA THR A 126 21.38 -6.13 4.74
C THR A 126 21.21 -5.64 3.31
N ALA A 127 20.90 -4.36 3.13
CA ALA A 127 20.91 -3.72 1.84
C ALA A 127 22.35 -3.60 1.30
N ASP A 128 22.55 -3.72 0.00
CA ASP A 128 23.84 -3.44 -0.60
C ASP A 128 24.22 -1.95 -0.51
N GLU A 129 25.42 -1.60 -0.98
CA GLU A 129 25.92 -0.22 -0.94
C GLU A 129 25.05 0.76 -1.75
N ASN A 130 24.30 0.25 -2.72
CA ASN A 130 23.37 1.04 -3.56
C ASN A 130 21.95 1.11 -2.99
N GLY A 131 21.70 0.50 -1.82
CA GLY A 131 20.38 0.42 -1.22
C GLY A 131 19.45 -0.57 -1.93
N CYS A 132 19.99 -1.61 -2.54
CA CYS A 132 19.23 -2.65 -3.22
C CYS A 132 19.33 -3.98 -2.47
N VAL A 133 18.30 -4.83 -2.64
CA VAL A 133 18.33 -6.21 -2.16
C VAL A 133 17.36 -7.06 -2.97
N LYS A 134 17.68 -8.34 -3.11
CA LYS A 134 16.76 -9.37 -3.60
C LYS A 134 16.44 -10.32 -2.46
N LEU A 135 15.15 -10.58 -2.26
CA LEU A 135 14.64 -11.43 -1.18
C LEU A 135 13.74 -12.50 -1.76
N THR A 136 13.76 -13.68 -1.17
CA THR A 136 12.77 -14.71 -1.45
C THR A 136 11.70 -14.66 -0.38
N VAL A 137 10.46 -14.40 -0.77
CA VAL A 137 9.30 -14.33 0.13
C VAL A 137 8.37 -15.50 -0.18
N HIS A 138 7.92 -16.20 0.86
CA HIS A 138 6.90 -17.22 0.70
C HIS A 138 5.52 -16.55 0.65
N ILE A 139 4.83 -16.72 -0.49
CA ILE A 139 3.51 -16.10 -0.73
C ILE A 139 2.46 -17.21 -0.79
N SER A 140 1.37 -17.02 -0.03
CA SER A 140 0.23 -17.94 0.00
C SER A 140 -1.04 -17.13 0.29
N GLY A 141 -1.88 -16.95 -0.73
CA GLY A 141 -3.03 -16.06 -0.65
C GLY A 141 -2.60 -14.62 -0.32
N ARG A 142 -3.36 -13.94 0.51
CA ARG A 142 -3.04 -12.59 0.99
C ARG A 142 -1.88 -12.63 1.98
N THR A 143 -0.71 -12.24 1.54
CA THR A 143 0.53 -12.28 2.31
C THR A 143 1.01 -10.86 2.63
N PRO A 144 0.91 -10.40 3.89
CA PRO A 144 1.54 -9.16 4.32
C PRO A 144 3.04 -9.35 4.49
N VAL A 145 3.82 -8.34 4.11
CA VAL A 145 5.27 -8.28 4.31
C VAL A 145 5.62 -6.87 4.74
N THR A 146 6.05 -6.72 5.99
CA THR A 146 6.43 -5.42 6.56
C THR A 146 7.92 -5.37 6.80
N ILE A 147 8.60 -4.54 6.07
CA ILE A 147 10.04 -4.33 6.14
C ILE A 147 10.31 -3.07 6.94
N VAL A 148 11.14 -3.17 7.96
CA VAL A 148 11.55 -2.04 8.79
C VAL A 148 13.05 -2.06 9.02
N ARG A 149 13.63 -0.88 9.12
CA ARG A 149 15.06 -0.74 9.46
C ARG A 149 15.31 -1.17 10.89
N GLU A 150 16.33 -1.97 11.14
CA GLU A 150 16.77 -2.31 12.50
C GLU A 150 17.29 -1.06 13.21
N GLY A 151 16.86 -0.85 14.46
CA GLY A 151 17.28 0.29 15.27
C GLY A 151 16.53 1.61 14.97
N ALA A 152 15.63 1.66 14.03
CA ALA A 152 14.66 2.75 13.95
C ALA A 152 13.62 2.53 15.07
N GLY A 153 13.79 3.26 16.18
CA GLY A 153 12.89 3.17 17.32
C GLY A 153 11.43 3.46 16.92
N VAL A 154 10.53 2.68 17.50
CA VAL A 154 9.08 2.90 17.49
C VAL A 154 8.76 4.15 18.30
#